data_be3cb732c44e6ef5d8c95e6ecbc6274a
#
_entry.id   be3cb732c44e6ef5d8c95e6ecbc6274a
#
_cell.length_a   1.000
_cell.length_b   1.000
_cell.length_c   1.000
_cell.angle_alpha   90.00
_cell.angle_beta   90.00
_cell.angle_gamma   90.00
#
_symmetry.space_group_name_H-M   'P 1'
#
loop_
_entity.id
_entity.type
_entity.pdbx_description
1 polymer ?
#
loop_
_entity_poly.entity_id
_entity_poly.type
_entity_poly.pdbx_seq_one_letter_code
_entity_poly.pdbx_strand_id
1 'polypeptide(L)'
;MDFGEIRIEPEIGIKINGESFNYKLFESLESLSRTYSQRKTAKELHISHSVLNRRIKNAEDKLGEPLVITVGSGSQLSEKGYELLDIYYKYMARLEDMEEIIIAGGHIITGLLDAISPTLPFKTLIYSSDDESAYELAKQGLVDILALDDPQIAFNFDLDFRAIAYDHLVLVAPKKPKTIESLNDLRDLKFVQVKGSAQRLAWQTLKQSKISYSVERVVKSQFDAYKIVRNSNDLYTFLNASYFTGSDILKDETRHVVSLVQCNDDKRNIYPLIEYLLMDGQKDIGEQGFIPIRPWKLR
;
A
#
# COMPACT_ATOMS: atom_id res chain seq x y z
N MET A 1 -20.51 17.39 -1.91
CA MET A 1 -20.99 18.57 -2.69
C MET A 1 -20.55 18.34 -4.12
N ASP A 2 -21.49 18.28 -5.01
CA ASP A 2 -21.19 18.19 -6.45
C ASP A 2 -20.81 19.61 -6.93
N PHE A 3 -19.54 19.82 -7.23
CA PHE A 3 -19.03 21.10 -7.75
C PHE A 3 -19.21 21.27 -9.26
N GLY A 4 -19.91 20.33 -9.93
CA GLY A 4 -20.08 20.34 -11.38
C GLY A 4 -18.75 20.12 -12.12
N GLU A 5 -18.51 20.85 -13.22
CA GLU A 5 -17.28 20.75 -14.03
C GLU A 5 -16.06 21.55 -13.48
N ILE A 6 -15.99 21.82 -12.17
CA ILE A 6 -14.86 22.54 -11.60
C ILE A 6 -13.62 21.64 -11.56
N ARG A 7 -12.62 21.98 -12.37
CA ARG A 7 -11.29 21.38 -12.34
C ARG A 7 -10.45 22.06 -11.26
N ILE A 8 -9.95 21.29 -10.29
CA ILE A 8 -9.08 21.78 -9.22
C ILE A 8 -7.66 21.30 -9.53
N GLU A 9 -6.76 22.25 -9.71
CA GLU A 9 -5.32 21.99 -9.87
C GLU A 9 -4.59 22.57 -8.66
N PRO A 10 -3.99 21.73 -7.80
CA PRO A 10 -3.28 22.23 -6.62
C PRO A 10 -1.95 22.85 -7.00
N GLU A 11 -1.68 24.06 -6.50
CA GLU A 11 -0.41 24.77 -6.64
C GLU A 11 0.23 24.90 -5.26
N ILE A 12 1.37 24.24 -5.04
CA ILE A 12 2.02 24.26 -3.72
C ILE A 12 3.21 25.21 -3.67
N GLY A 13 3.39 25.83 -2.48
CA GLY A 13 4.65 26.44 -2.09
C GLY A 13 5.43 25.52 -1.17
N ILE A 14 6.75 25.70 -1.11
CA ILE A 14 7.63 24.92 -0.23
C ILE A 14 8.30 25.86 0.77
N LYS A 15 8.50 25.38 2.01
CA LYS A 15 9.37 26.03 3.00
C LYS A 15 10.72 25.33 3.05
N ILE A 16 11.80 26.10 2.93
CA ILE A 16 13.18 25.63 3.03
C ILE A 16 13.86 26.46 4.10
N ASN A 17 14.37 25.84 5.15
CA ASN A 17 15.04 26.53 6.28
C ASN A 17 14.19 27.66 6.89
N GLY A 18 12.85 27.50 6.91
CA GLY A 18 11.92 28.51 7.40
C GLY A 18 11.47 29.56 6.39
N GLU A 19 12.16 29.74 5.27
CA GLU A 19 11.82 30.64 4.19
C GLU A 19 10.78 30.05 3.23
N SER A 20 9.77 30.82 2.85
CA SER A 20 8.70 30.38 1.96
C SER A 20 9.00 30.70 0.50
N PHE A 21 8.78 29.72 -0.38
CA PHE A 21 8.87 29.80 -1.82
C PHE A 21 7.55 29.38 -2.44
N ASN A 22 6.94 30.23 -3.26
CA ASN A 22 5.66 29.93 -3.89
C ASN A 22 5.86 29.18 -5.23
N TYR A 23 4.79 28.57 -5.74
CA TYR A 23 4.79 27.82 -6.99
C TYR A 23 5.35 28.61 -8.20
N LYS A 24 5.13 29.94 -8.23
CA LYS A 24 5.61 30.80 -9.33
C LYS A 24 7.13 30.79 -9.51
N LEU A 25 7.89 30.56 -8.44
CA LEU A 25 9.33 30.35 -8.55
C LEU A 25 9.61 29.09 -9.38
N PHE A 26 8.95 27.97 -9.02
CA PHE A 26 9.18 26.68 -9.66
C PHE A 26 8.75 26.68 -11.12
N GLU A 27 7.62 27.31 -11.47
CA GLU A 27 7.24 27.57 -12.87
C GLU A 27 8.35 28.32 -13.63
N SER A 28 8.97 29.31 -12.97
CA SER A 28 10.03 30.09 -13.58
C SER A 28 11.28 29.26 -13.83
N LEU A 29 11.68 28.42 -12.87
CA LEU A 29 12.82 27.53 -13.01
C LEU A 29 12.55 26.46 -14.08
N GLU A 30 11.36 25.88 -14.09
CA GLU A 30 10.93 24.89 -15.07
C GLU A 30 10.96 25.45 -16.50
N SER A 31 10.31 26.58 -16.75
CA SER A 31 10.32 27.20 -18.06
C SER A 31 11.76 27.59 -18.48
N LEU A 32 12.60 28.08 -17.54
CA LEU A 32 14.00 28.40 -17.83
C LEU A 32 14.83 27.18 -18.20
N SER A 33 14.60 26.04 -17.57
CA SER A 33 15.28 24.77 -17.86
C SER A 33 15.05 24.28 -19.29
N ARG A 34 13.90 24.64 -19.90
CA ARG A 34 13.55 24.34 -21.29
C ARG A 34 13.97 25.39 -22.29
N THR A 35 13.81 26.67 -21.92
CA THR A 35 14.02 27.78 -22.86
C THR A 35 15.46 28.25 -22.95
N TYR A 36 16.28 28.00 -21.93
CA TYR A 36 17.67 28.47 -21.76
C TYR A 36 17.81 29.98 -21.92
N SER A 37 16.73 30.77 -21.68
CA SER A 37 16.70 32.19 -21.89
C SER A 37 15.66 32.88 -21.01
N GLN A 38 16.09 33.73 -20.12
CA GLN A 38 15.20 34.50 -19.25
C GLN A 38 14.18 35.34 -20.03
N ARG A 39 14.53 35.84 -21.23
CA ARG A 39 13.60 36.59 -22.06
C ARG A 39 12.51 35.71 -22.64
N LYS A 40 12.85 34.49 -23.11
CA LYS A 40 11.87 33.52 -23.60
C LYS A 40 10.99 33.01 -22.47
N THR A 41 11.58 32.70 -21.31
CA THR A 41 10.85 32.31 -20.10
C THR A 41 9.84 33.40 -19.69
N ALA A 42 10.25 34.64 -19.62
CA ALA A 42 9.34 35.74 -19.27
C ALA A 42 8.15 35.85 -20.25
N LYS A 43 8.42 35.66 -21.55
CA LYS A 43 7.39 35.67 -22.59
C LYS A 43 6.44 34.47 -22.44
N GLU A 44 6.96 33.28 -22.19
CA GLU A 44 6.17 32.06 -22.00
C GLU A 44 5.23 32.18 -20.78
N LEU A 45 5.75 32.75 -19.69
CA LEU A 45 4.97 32.91 -18.44
C LEU A 45 4.12 34.23 -18.45
N HIS A 46 4.04 34.95 -19.56
CA HIS A 46 3.28 36.19 -19.68
C HIS A 46 3.63 37.25 -18.62
N ILE A 47 4.91 37.34 -18.22
CA ILE A 47 5.44 38.33 -17.26
C ILE A 47 6.55 39.16 -17.89
N SER A 48 6.87 40.31 -17.28
CA SER A 48 8.04 41.10 -17.70
C SER A 48 9.35 40.44 -17.26
N HIS A 49 10.42 40.66 -18.04
CA HIS A 49 11.76 40.20 -17.70
C HIS A 49 12.22 40.68 -16.31
N SER A 50 11.85 41.91 -15.92
CA SER A 50 12.17 42.45 -14.59
C SER A 50 11.44 41.72 -13.46
N VAL A 51 10.21 41.27 -13.68
CA VAL A 51 9.46 40.46 -12.71
C VAL A 51 10.10 39.06 -12.55
N LEU A 52 10.49 38.43 -13.66
CA LEU A 52 11.20 37.16 -13.63
C LEU A 52 12.52 37.27 -12.85
N ASN A 53 13.35 38.25 -13.20
CA ASN A 53 14.62 38.45 -12.51
C ASN A 53 14.45 38.71 -11.02
N ARG A 54 13.49 39.57 -10.63
CA ARG A 54 13.21 39.85 -9.22
C ARG A 54 12.77 38.60 -8.49
N ARG A 55 11.94 37.72 -9.12
CA ARG A 55 11.48 36.48 -8.55
C ARG A 55 12.64 35.53 -8.26
N ILE A 56 13.52 35.32 -9.23
CA ILE A 56 14.70 34.47 -9.11
C ILE A 56 15.66 35.03 -8.07
N LYS A 57 16.00 36.32 -8.17
CA LYS A 57 16.95 36.97 -7.26
C LYS A 57 16.47 36.95 -5.81
N ASN A 58 15.20 37.23 -5.56
CA ASN A 58 14.65 37.11 -4.21
C ASN A 58 14.75 35.68 -3.63
N ALA A 59 14.67 34.67 -4.47
CA ALA A 59 14.84 33.29 -4.05
C ALA A 59 16.31 32.97 -3.77
N GLU A 60 17.22 33.42 -4.63
CA GLU A 60 18.67 33.29 -4.44
C GLU A 60 19.14 34.00 -3.17
N ASP A 61 18.66 35.22 -2.91
CA ASP A 61 18.97 35.98 -1.69
C ASP A 61 18.55 35.25 -0.41
N LYS A 62 17.38 34.55 -0.44
CA LYS A 62 16.87 33.74 0.67
C LYS A 62 17.63 32.43 0.86
N LEU A 63 18.09 31.81 -0.22
CA LEU A 63 18.81 30.54 -0.17
C LEU A 63 20.30 30.75 0.08
N GLY A 64 20.83 31.94 -0.22
CA GLY A 64 22.27 32.23 -0.15
C GLY A 64 23.09 31.62 -1.30
N GLU A 65 22.41 31.06 -2.32
CA GLU A 65 23.04 30.37 -3.45
C GLU A 65 22.38 30.74 -4.77
N PRO A 66 23.13 30.79 -5.88
CA PRO A 66 22.57 31.10 -7.20
C PRO A 66 21.72 29.90 -7.71
N LEU A 67 20.54 30.19 -8.23
CA LEU A 67 19.66 29.20 -8.90
C LEU A 67 19.85 29.25 -10.42
N VAL A 68 20.33 30.36 -10.95
CA VAL A 68 20.49 30.59 -12.38
C VAL A 68 21.90 31.09 -12.66
N ILE A 69 22.55 30.56 -13.69
CA ILE A 69 23.87 30.98 -14.17
C ILE A 69 23.79 31.42 -15.63
N THR A 70 24.67 32.34 -16.00
CA THR A 70 24.82 32.81 -17.39
C THR A 70 25.83 31.91 -18.10
N VAL A 71 25.45 31.36 -19.26
CA VAL A 71 26.32 30.52 -20.09
C VAL A 71 26.28 31.06 -21.53
N GLY A 72 27.39 31.62 -21.99
CA GLY A 72 27.44 32.26 -23.30
C GLY A 72 26.43 33.42 -23.40
N SER A 73 25.52 33.36 -24.38
CA SER A 73 24.46 34.34 -24.57
C SER A 73 23.13 33.98 -23.90
N GLY A 74 23.08 32.86 -23.14
CA GLY A 74 21.88 32.33 -22.52
C GLY A 74 21.96 32.29 -21.01
N SER A 75 20.93 31.68 -20.41
CA SER A 75 20.85 31.41 -18.98
C SER A 75 20.38 29.99 -18.78
N GLN A 76 20.96 29.31 -17.82
CA GLN A 76 20.52 27.94 -17.41
C GLN A 76 20.44 27.86 -15.91
N LEU A 77 19.78 26.83 -15.41
CA LEU A 77 19.76 26.53 -13.97
C LEU A 77 21.18 26.18 -13.52
N SER A 78 21.52 26.59 -12.31
CA SER A 78 22.68 26.07 -11.58
C SER A 78 22.37 24.61 -11.10
N GLU A 79 23.38 23.93 -10.59
CA GLU A 79 23.19 22.62 -9.93
C GLU A 79 22.12 22.72 -8.82
N LYS A 80 22.18 23.78 -8.01
CA LYS A 80 21.20 24.06 -6.96
C LYS A 80 19.80 24.35 -7.51
N GLY A 81 19.71 25.02 -8.65
CA GLY A 81 18.45 25.24 -9.34
C GLY A 81 17.78 23.95 -9.81
N TYR A 82 18.56 23.03 -10.37
CA TYR A 82 18.06 21.69 -10.75
C TYR A 82 17.67 20.85 -9.54
N GLU A 83 18.50 20.81 -8.48
CA GLU A 83 18.20 20.10 -7.24
C GLU A 83 16.86 20.57 -6.65
N LEU A 84 16.67 21.89 -6.57
CA LEU A 84 15.46 22.48 -6.03
C LEU A 84 14.20 22.14 -6.86
N LEU A 85 14.34 22.17 -8.18
CA LEU A 85 13.26 21.82 -9.11
C LEU A 85 12.89 20.33 -9.01
N ASP A 86 13.90 19.44 -8.90
CA ASP A 86 13.68 18.00 -8.71
C ASP A 86 12.96 17.68 -7.40
N ILE A 87 13.34 18.37 -6.32
CA ILE A 87 12.63 18.25 -5.03
C ILE A 87 11.16 18.69 -5.18
N TYR A 88 10.92 19.80 -5.86
CA TYR A 88 9.57 20.30 -6.11
C TYR A 88 8.72 19.27 -6.88
N TYR A 89 9.24 18.72 -7.97
CA TYR A 89 8.54 17.71 -8.75
C TYR A 89 8.21 16.43 -7.95
N LYS A 90 9.12 16.00 -7.07
CA LYS A 90 8.85 14.88 -6.17
C LYS A 90 7.66 15.12 -5.24
N TYR A 91 7.46 16.37 -4.79
CA TYR A 91 6.28 16.72 -4.00
C TYR A 91 5.03 16.86 -4.87
N MET A 92 5.15 17.49 -6.05
CA MET A 92 4.03 17.64 -6.99
C MET A 92 3.49 16.29 -7.46
N ALA A 93 4.36 15.35 -7.81
CA ALA A 93 3.97 14.00 -8.22
C ALA A 93 3.16 13.24 -7.14
N ARG A 94 3.29 13.63 -5.86
CA ARG A 94 2.47 13.08 -4.78
C ARG A 94 1.08 13.71 -4.68
N LEU A 95 0.85 14.82 -5.36
CA LEU A 95 -0.43 15.54 -5.41
C LEU A 95 -1.21 15.25 -6.70
N GLU A 96 -0.52 14.73 -7.74
CA GLU A 96 -1.19 14.31 -8.97
C GLU A 96 -2.17 13.17 -8.65
N ASP A 97 -3.42 13.35 -9.09
CA ASP A 97 -4.41 12.29 -9.03
C ASP A 97 -3.94 11.14 -9.96
N MET A 98 -3.47 10.06 -9.34
CA MET A 98 -3.16 8.84 -10.06
C MET A 98 -4.45 8.28 -10.65
N GLU A 99 -4.45 7.87 -11.93
CA GLU A 99 -5.60 7.20 -12.54
C GLU A 99 -5.83 5.81 -11.92
N GLU A 100 -4.76 5.20 -11.37
CA GLU A 100 -4.83 3.89 -10.73
C GLU A 100 -5.43 3.95 -9.34
N ILE A 101 -6.20 2.92 -8.98
CA ILE A 101 -6.67 2.70 -7.61
C ILE A 101 -5.48 2.19 -6.79
N ILE A 102 -5.12 2.92 -5.75
CA ILE A 102 -4.00 2.56 -4.87
C ILE A 102 -4.52 1.66 -3.75
N ILE A 103 -3.97 0.46 -3.69
CA ILE A 103 -4.31 -0.56 -2.69
C ILE A 103 -3.07 -0.87 -1.87
N ALA A 104 -3.16 -0.82 -0.55
CA ALA A 104 -2.13 -1.37 0.33
C ALA A 104 -2.73 -2.37 1.30
N GLY A 105 -2.01 -3.43 1.64
CA GLY A 105 -2.56 -4.44 2.53
C GLY A 105 -1.64 -5.60 2.86
N GLY A 106 -2.21 -6.57 3.55
CA GLY A 106 -1.56 -7.82 3.93
C GLY A 106 -1.10 -8.64 2.74
N HIS A 107 -0.09 -9.47 2.94
CA HIS A 107 0.55 -10.22 1.86
C HIS A 107 -0.38 -11.23 1.18
N ILE A 108 -1.37 -11.75 1.89
CA ILE A 108 -2.30 -12.76 1.38
C ILE A 108 -3.33 -12.13 0.46
N ILE A 109 -4.03 -11.11 0.95
CA ILE A 109 -5.06 -10.43 0.16
C ILE A 109 -4.48 -9.63 -1.00
N THR A 110 -3.33 -8.98 -0.81
CA THR A 110 -2.67 -8.27 -1.92
C THR A 110 -2.16 -9.23 -2.99
N GLY A 111 -1.69 -10.42 -2.60
CA GLY A 111 -1.34 -11.47 -3.55
C GLY A 111 -2.55 -11.98 -4.34
N LEU A 112 -3.73 -12.10 -3.70
CA LEU A 112 -4.98 -12.40 -4.39
C LEU A 112 -5.32 -11.31 -5.41
N LEU A 113 -5.32 -10.03 -4.98
CA LEU A 113 -5.67 -8.90 -5.84
C LEU A 113 -4.71 -8.74 -7.02
N ASP A 114 -3.42 -8.99 -6.80
CA ASP A 114 -2.40 -8.97 -7.85
C ASP A 114 -2.65 -10.08 -8.88
N ALA A 115 -2.94 -11.31 -8.41
CA ALA A 115 -3.21 -12.46 -9.28
C ALA A 115 -4.45 -12.26 -10.17
N ILE A 116 -5.49 -11.57 -9.67
CA ILE A 116 -6.71 -11.29 -10.45
C ILE A 116 -6.65 -9.93 -11.16
N SER A 117 -5.64 -9.09 -10.91
CA SER A 117 -5.53 -7.76 -11.50
C SER A 117 -5.62 -7.73 -13.03
N PRO A 118 -5.11 -8.72 -13.81
CA PRO A 118 -5.27 -8.74 -15.26
C PRO A 118 -6.73 -8.89 -15.73
N THR A 119 -7.63 -9.38 -14.89
CA THR A 119 -9.06 -9.54 -15.21
C THR A 119 -9.90 -8.33 -14.78
N LEU A 120 -9.32 -7.42 -13.99
CA LEU A 120 -10.01 -6.24 -13.52
C LEU A 120 -10.19 -5.22 -14.64
N PRO A 121 -11.37 -4.59 -14.75
CA PRO A 121 -11.61 -3.49 -15.71
C PRO A 121 -10.99 -2.16 -15.24
N PHE A 122 -10.13 -2.19 -14.22
CA PHE A 122 -9.53 -1.03 -13.55
C PHE A 122 -8.02 -1.20 -13.48
N LYS A 123 -7.30 -0.08 -13.58
CA LYS A 123 -5.88 -0.05 -13.27
C LYS A 123 -5.70 0.04 -11.75
N THR A 124 -4.87 -0.82 -11.20
CA THR A 124 -4.57 -0.87 -9.77
C THR A 124 -3.06 -0.81 -9.52
N LEU A 125 -2.67 -0.10 -8.47
CA LEU A 125 -1.31 -0.11 -7.95
C LEU A 125 -1.34 -0.74 -6.56
N ILE A 126 -0.72 -1.93 -6.42
CA ILE A 126 -0.84 -2.77 -5.23
C ILE A 126 0.48 -2.77 -4.45
N TYR A 127 0.40 -2.34 -3.18
CA TYR A 127 1.49 -2.38 -2.22
C TYR A 127 1.26 -3.48 -1.19
N SER A 128 2.14 -4.48 -1.19
CA SER A 128 2.09 -5.60 -0.25
C SER A 128 2.94 -5.32 0.99
N SER A 129 2.37 -5.46 2.19
CA SER A 129 3.04 -5.22 3.47
C SER A 129 2.41 -6.08 4.57
N ASP A 130 2.74 -5.82 5.84
CA ASP A 130 1.91 -6.26 6.96
C ASP A 130 0.71 -5.31 7.16
N ASP A 131 -0.40 -5.81 7.72
CA ASP A 131 -1.64 -5.04 7.90
C ASP A 131 -1.43 -3.76 8.72
N GLU A 132 -0.56 -3.76 9.73
CA GLU A 132 -0.27 -2.57 10.55
C GLU A 132 0.40 -1.47 9.72
N SER A 133 1.41 -1.84 8.92
CA SER A 133 2.12 -0.89 8.04
C SER A 133 1.20 -0.34 6.95
N ALA A 134 0.33 -1.18 6.37
CA ALA A 134 -0.65 -0.76 5.39
C ALA A 134 -1.69 0.20 6.01
N TYR A 135 -2.13 -0.05 7.23
CA TYR A 135 -3.04 0.85 7.96
C TYR A 135 -2.42 2.23 8.21
N GLU A 136 -1.13 2.30 8.52
CA GLU A 136 -0.46 3.62 8.66
C GLU A 136 -0.44 4.41 7.35
N LEU A 137 -0.32 3.75 6.19
CA LEU A 137 -0.47 4.42 4.88
C LEU A 137 -1.91 4.90 4.66
N ALA A 138 -2.90 4.10 5.05
CA ALA A 138 -4.31 4.46 4.95
C ALA A 138 -4.65 5.70 5.81
N LYS A 139 -4.16 5.76 7.05
CA LYS A 139 -4.32 6.93 7.93
C LYS A 139 -3.73 8.22 7.35
N GLN A 140 -2.69 8.11 6.56
CA GLN A 140 -2.05 9.25 5.90
C GLN A 140 -2.76 9.66 4.60
N GLY A 141 -3.84 8.96 4.21
CA GLY A 141 -4.57 9.22 2.97
C GLY A 141 -3.77 8.88 1.70
N LEU A 142 -2.79 7.97 1.82
CA LEU A 142 -1.90 7.58 0.72
C LEU A 142 -2.45 6.42 -0.11
N VAL A 143 -3.55 5.79 0.33
CA VAL A 143 -4.18 4.65 -0.36
C VAL A 143 -5.69 4.85 -0.44
N ASP A 144 -6.30 4.30 -1.48
CA ASP A 144 -7.75 4.34 -1.68
C ASP A 144 -8.42 3.16 -0.97
N ILE A 145 -7.74 2.02 -0.91
CA ILE A 145 -8.23 0.78 -0.31
C ILE A 145 -7.16 0.19 0.61
N LEU A 146 -7.56 -0.08 1.86
CA LEU A 146 -6.80 -0.90 2.78
C LEU A 146 -7.30 -2.35 2.69
N ALA A 147 -6.41 -3.27 2.31
CA ALA A 147 -6.71 -4.69 2.16
C ALA A 147 -6.15 -5.47 3.37
N LEU A 148 -7.01 -6.21 4.07
CA LEU A 148 -6.68 -6.86 5.34
C LEU A 148 -6.73 -8.38 5.23
N ASP A 149 -5.62 -9.04 5.61
CA ASP A 149 -5.54 -10.50 5.74
C ASP A 149 -6.43 -11.00 6.89
N ASP A 150 -6.59 -10.19 7.94
CA ASP A 150 -7.46 -10.43 9.08
C ASP A 150 -8.15 -9.11 9.47
N PRO A 151 -9.49 -9.05 9.63
CA PRO A 151 -10.22 -7.83 9.92
C PRO A 151 -9.97 -7.26 11.33
N GLN A 152 -9.01 -7.78 12.10
CA GLN A 152 -8.72 -7.32 13.46
C GLN A 152 -8.47 -5.83 13.54
N ILE A 153 -7.73 -5.28 12.58
CA ILE A 153 -7.47 -3.83 12.52
C ILE A 153 -8.78 -3.06 12.31
N ALA A 154 -9.65 -3.52 11.42
CA ALA A 154 -10.94 -2.89 11.20
C ALA A 154 -11.79 -2.88 12.47
N PHE A 155 -11.84 -3.99 13.22
CA PHE A 155 -12.53 -4.04 14.50
C PHE A 155 -11.91 -3.13 15.56
N ASN A 156 -10.58 -3.07 15.65
CA ASN A 156 -9.89 -2.28 16.67
C ASN A 156 -10.08 -0.77 16.48
N PHE A 157 -10.27 -0.32 15.25
CA PHE A 157 -10.39 1.10 14.90
C PHE A 157 -11.78 1.49 14.38
N ASP A 158 -12.78 0.62 14.55
CA ASP A 158 -14.18 0.85 14.14
C ASP A 158 -14.30 1.25 12.67
N LEU A 159 -13.58 0.55 11.79
CA LEU A 159 -13.59 0.80 10.35
C LEU A 159 -14.65 -0.08 9.67
N ASP A 160 -15.43 0.53 8.78
CA ASP A 160 -16.32 -0.21 7.90
C ASP A 160 -15.52 -1.02 6.88
N PHE A 161 -15.73 -2.32 6.86
CA PHE A 161 -15.05 -3.21 5.93
C PHE A 161 -16.01 -4.08 5.12
N ARG A 162 -15.55 -4.50 3.96
CA ARG A 162 -16.26 -5.45 3.08
C ARG A 162 -15.45 -6.75 3.00
N ALA A 163 -16.02 -7.84 3.53
CA ALA A 163 -15.45 -9.17 3.32
C ALA A 163 -15.58 -9.57 1.84
N ILE A 164 -14.48 -10.05 1.24
CA ILE A 164 -14.46 -10.47 -0.19
C ILE A 164 -14.28 -11.98 -0.36
N ALA A 165 -13.69 -12.66 0.62
CA ALA A 165 -13.53 -14.10 0.65
C ALA A 165 -13.38 -14.63 2.07
N TYR A 166 -13.50 -15.95 2.22
CA TYR A 166 -13.05 -16.65 3.42
C TYR A 166 -11.73 -17.37 3.13
N ASP A 167 -10.93 -17.50 4.18
CA ASP A 167 -9.77 -18.38 4.23
C ASP A 167 -9.74 -19.12 5.58
N HIS A 168 -8.83 -20.04 5.74
CA HIS A 168 -8.53 -20.71 7.00
C HIS A 168 -7.02 -20.96 7.11
N LEU A 169 -6.57 -21.46 8.25
CA LEU A 169 -5.15 -21.74 8.43
C LEU A 169 -4.90 -23.24 8.36
N VAL A 170 -3.82 -23.61 7.69
CA VAL A 170 -3.24 -24.96 7.69
C VAL A 170 -2.00 -25.00 8.58
N LEU A 171 -1.81 -26.13 9.28
CA LEU A 171 -0.59 -26.38 10.04
C LEU A 171 0.53 -26.81 9.10
N VAL A 172 1.51 -25.98 8.93
CA VAL A 172 2.73 -26.26 8.17
C VAL A 172 3.75 -26.92 9.09
N ALA A 173 4.28 -28.06 8.66
CA ALA A 173 5.17 -28.91 9.45
C ALA A 173 6.63 -28.81 8.98
N PRO A 174 7.60 -29.15 9.86
CA PRO A 174 9.04 -29.21 9.57
C PRO A 174 9.39 -30.37 8.64
N LYS A 175 10.70 -30.53 8.34
CA LYS A 175 11.20 -31.62 7.51
C LYS A 175 10.95 -33.02 8.07
N LYS A 176 10.92 -33.14 9.40
CA LYS A 176 10.66 -34.39 10.13
C LYS A 176 9.50 -34.20 11.08
N PRO A 177 8.25 -34.17 10.56
CA PRO A 177 7.09 -33.89 11.36
C PRO A 177 6.77 -35.06 12.32
N LYS A 178 6.17 -34.71 13.47
CA LYS A 178 5.40 -35.71 14.24
C LYS A 178 4.08 -35.97 13.53
N THR A 179 3.51 -37.11 13.74
CA THR A 179 2.13 -37.40 13.31
C THR A 179 1.19 -36.51 14.14
N ILE A 180 0.31 -35.77 13.47
CA ILE A 180 -0.67 -34.87 14.06
C ILE A 180 -2.06 -35.30 13.55
N GLU A 181 -2.84 -35.96 14.40
CA GLU A 181 -4.18 -36.44 14.07
C GLU A 181 -5.25 -35.76 14.91
N SER A 182 -4.88 -35.24 16.08
CA SER A 182 -5.77 -34.60 17.02
C SER A 182 -5.21 -33.29 17.56
N LEU A 183 -6.08 -32.45 18.13
CA LEU A 183 -5.69 -31.20 18.77
C LEU A 183 -4.67 -31.43 19.91
N ASN A 184 -4.74 -32.56 20.62
CA ASN A 184 -3.81 -32.88 21.70
C ASN A 184 -2.37 -33.13 21.21
N ASP A 185 -2.18 -33.51 19.95
CA ASP A 185 -0.85 -33.71 19.35
C ASP A 185 -0.09 -32.42 19.11
N LEU A 186 -0.78 -31.26 19.20
CA LEU A 186 -0.19 -29.94 19.15
C LEU A 186 0.48 -29.53 20.48
N ARG A 187 0.31 -30.34 21.55
CA ARG A 187 0.89 -30.04 22.86
C ARG A 187 2.40 -30.02 22.82
N ASP A 188 2.96 -28.95 23.45
CA ASP A 188 4.38 -28.70 23.58
C ASP A 188 5.14 -28.53 22.24
N LEU A 189 4.39 -28.27 21.15
CA LEU A 189 5.01 -27.90 19.89
C LEU A 189 5.58 -26.49 19.97
N LYS A 190 6.60 -26.27 19.14
CA LYS A 190 7.30 -24.99 18.96
C LYS A 190 6.85 -24.32 17.70
N PHE A 191 6.46 -23.07 17.79
CA PHE A 191 5.87 -22.36 16.66
C PHE A 191 6.70 -21.14 16.21
N VAL A 192 6.60 -20.85 14.94
CA VAL A 192 6.92 -19.54 14.35
C VAL A 192 5.63 -18.74 14.25
N GLN A 193 5.59 -17.58 14.87
CA GLN A 193 4.45 -16.67 14.83
C GLN A 193 4.63 -15.62 13.73
N VAL A 194 3.56 -15.31 13.01
CA VAL A 194 3.46 -14.17 12.11
C VAL A 194 2.69 -13.06 12.83
N LYS A 195 3.33 -11.89 12.98
CA LYS A 195 2.73 -10.76 13.68
C LYS A 195 1.53 -10.22 12.87
N GLY A 196 0.44 -9.88 13.58
CA GLY A 196 -0.74 -9.25 12.96
C GLY A 196 -1.52 -10.14 11.99
N SER A 197 -1.42 -11.47 12.11
CA SER A 197 -2.10 -12.42 11.21
C SER A 197 -3.25 -13.16 11.89
N ALA A 198 -4.07 -13.86 11.10
CA ALA A 198 -5.16 -14.71 11.57
C ALA A 198 -4.70 -15.85 12.50
N GLN A 199 -3.39 -16.08 12.69
CA GLN A 199 -2.86 -17.03 13.67
C GLN A 199 -3.39 -16.80 15.09
N ARG A 200 -3.83 -15.57 15.41
CA ARG A 200 -4.49 -15.29 16.69
C ARG A 200 -5.64 -16.25 16.99
N LEU A 201 -6.37 -16.72 15.96
CA LEU A 201 -7.47 -17.67 16.08
C LEU A 201 -6.97 -19.05 16.52
N ALA A 202 -5.86 -19.51 15.93
CA ALA A 202 -5.21 -20.75 16.36
C ALA A 202 -4.71 -20.65 17.81
N TRP A 203 -4.06 -19.55 18.17
CA TRP A 203 -3.61 -19.32 19.54
C TRP A 203 -4.76 -19.28 20.56
N GLN A 204 -5.87 -18.66 20.17
CA GLN A 204 -7.07 -18.62 20.98
C GLN A 204 -7.64 -20.04 21.20
N THR A 205 -7.73 -20.84 20.14
CA THR A 205 -8.20 -22.22 20.21
C THR A 205 -7.31 -23.10 21.10
N LEU A 206 -5.98 -23.02 20.92
CA LEU A 206 -5.04 -23.77 21.77
C LEU A 206 -5.16 -23.36 23.25
N LYS A 207 -5.29 -22.06 23.53
CA LYS A 207 -5.47 -21.55 24.89
C LYS A 207 -6.79 -22.03 25.52
N GLN A 208 -7.90 -21.98 24.80
CA GLN A 208 -9.21 -22.42 25.25
C GLN A 208 -9.20 -23.94 25.54
N SER A 209 -8.49 -24.71 24.72
CA SER A 209 -8.33 -26.15 24.86
C SER A 209 -7.24 -26.55 25.86
N LYS A 210 -6.62 -25.59 26.54
CA LYS A 210 -5.53 -25.80 27.50
C LYS A 210 -4.35 -26.61 26.93
N ILE A 211 -4.03 -26.38 25.66
CA ILE A 211 -2.88 -26.95 24.97
C ILE A 211 -1.69 -26.03 25.18
N SER A 212 -0.62 -26.52 25.80
CA SER A 212 0.66 -25.82 25.96
C SER A 212 1.42 -25.79 24.64
N TYR A 213 2.05 -24.66 24.35
CA TYR A 213 2.92 -24.47 23.19
C TYR A 213 3.93 -23.37 23.48
N SER A 214 5.00 -23.29 22.68
CA SER A 214 5.95 -22.16 22.74
C SER A 214 6.06 -21.44 21.38
N VAL A 215 6.32 -20.13 21.43
CA VAL A 215 6.65 -19.34 20.25
C VAL A 215 8.16 -19.07 20.29
N GLU A 216 8.90 -19.69 19.38
CA GLU A 216 10.36 -19.59 19.32
C GLU A 216 10.84 -18.40 18.48
N ARG A 217 10.03 -17.97 17.49
CA ARG A 217 10.32 -16.84 16.59
C ARG A 217 9.05 -16.09 16.23
N VAL A 218 9.22 -14.77 16.02
CA VAL A 218 8.17 -13.90 15.48
C VAL A 218 8.72 -13.26 14.21
N VAL A 219 7.92 -13.31 13.13
CA VAL A 219 8.23 -12.73 11.82
C VAL A 219 7.07 -11.86 11.35
N LYS A 220 7.28 -11.05 10.32
CA LYS A 220 6.24 -10.21 9.72
C LYS A 220 5.57 -10.86 8.51
N SER A 221 6.26 -11.76 7.80
CA SER A 221 5.79 -12.38 6.58
C SER A 221 5.47 -13.86 6.78
N GLN A 222 4.34 -14.31 6.22
CA GLN A 222 3.98 -15.74 6.18
C GLN A 222 4.98 -16.56 5.35
N PHE A 223 5.53 -15.97 4.28
CA PHE A 223 6.55 -16.63 3.45
C PHE A 223 7.86 -16.86 4.22
N ASP A 224 8.24 -15.94 5.12
CA ASP A 224 9.41 -16.15 5.97
C ASP A 224 9.15 -17.23 7.04
N ALA A 225 7.96 -17.24 7.66
CA ALA A 225 7.55 -18.30 8.56
C ALA A 225 7.62 -19.66 7.86
N TYR A 226 7.07 -19.76 6.64
CA TYR A 226 7.12 -20.98 5.83
C TYR A 226 8.57 -21.45 5.60
N LYS A 227 9.46 -20.58 5.13
CA LYS A 227 10.87 -20.88 4.88
C LYS A 227 11.58 -21.37 6.15
N ILE A 228 11.35 -20.71 7.29
CA ILE A 228 11.93 -21.09 8.57
C ILE A 228 11.49 -22.50 8.97
N VAL A 229 10.18 -22.76 8.94
CA VAL A 229 9.60 -24.05 9.31
C VAL A 229 10.08 -25.16 8.38
N ARG A 230 10.02 -24.95 7.05
CA ARG A 230 10.48 -25.96 6.06
C ARG A 230 11.97 -26.25 6.13
N ASN A 231 12.77 -25.38 6.74
CA ASN A 231 14.19 -25.62 6.99
C ASN A 231 14.53 -26.07 8.42
N SER A 232 13.54 -26.19 9.29
CA SER A 232 13.68 -26.68 10.65
C SER A 232 13.44 -28.20 10.77
N ASN A 233 13.68 -28.75 11.96
CA ASN A 233 13.37 -30.14 12.31
C ASN A 233 12.17 -30.25 13.27
N ASP A 234 11.79 -29.16 13.96
CA ASP A 234 10.86 -29.19 15.10
C ASP A 234 9.94 -27.96 15.20
N LEU A 235 10.07 -26.98 14.27
CA LEU A 235 9.22 -25.80 14.27
C LEU A 235 8.00 -25.98 13.39
N TYR A 236 6.86 -25.50 13.86
CA TYR A 236 5.59 -25.49 13.15
C TYR A 236 5.09 -24.06 12.97
N THR A 237 4.11 -23.87 12.10
CA THR A 237 3.40 -22.59 11.96
C THR A 237 2.02 -22.81 11.36
N PHE A 238 1.10 -21.90 11.62
CA PHE A 238 -0.20 -21.86 10.95
C PHE A 238 -0.17 -20.78 9.86
N LEU A 239 -0.48 -21.15 8.62
CA LEU A 239 -0.47 -20.23 7.48
C LEU A 239 -1.77 -20.37 6.67
N ASN A 240 -2.08 -19.35 5.88
CA ASN A 240 -3.29 -19.30 5.06
C ASN A 240 -3.33 -20.44 4.02
N ALA A 241 -4.43 -21.17 4.00
CA ALA A 241 -4.63 -22.34 3.13
C ALA A 241 -4.66 -21.97 1.64
N SER A 242 -5.05 -20.75 1.31
CA SER A 242 -5.03 -20.24 -0.06
C SER A 242 -3.64 -20.23 -0.68
N TYR A 243 -2.57 -20.10 0.11
CA TYR A 243 -1.18 -20.04 -0.39
C TYR A 243 -0.30 -21.19 0.07
N PHE A 244 -0.68 -21.88 1.14
CA PHE A 244 0.18 -22.90 1.75
C PHE A 244 -0.55 -24.22 1.91
N THR A 245 0.20 -25.30 1.82
CA THR A 245 -0.31 -26.66 2.07
C THR A 245 0.13 -27.14 3.44
N GLY A 246 -0.78 -27.80 4.16
CA GLY A 246 -0.54 -28.33 5.48
C GLY A 246 -1.71 -29.17 5.99
N SER A 247 -1.75 -29.44 7.30
CA SER A 247 -2.86 -30.12 7.92
C SER A 247 -4.00 -29.17 8.27
N ASP A 248 -5.22 -29.56 7.98
CA ASP A 248 -6.47 -28.84 8.28
C ASP A 248 -6.94 -28.98 9.74
N ILE A 249 -6.03 -29.28 10.67
CA ILE A 249 -6.34 -29.64 12.07
C ILE A 249 -7.17 -28.58 12.82
N LEU A 250 -7.09 -27.30 12.41
CA LEU A 250 -7.86 -26.18 12.98
C LEU A 250 -8.63 -25.42 11.88
N LYS A 251 -9.08 -26.11 10.84
CA LYS A 251 -9.75 -25.48 9.70
C LYS A 251 -10.96 -24.65 10.10
N ASP A 252 -11.85 -25.22 10.89
CA ASP A 252 -13.11 -24.55 11.26
C ASP A 252 -12.86 -23.44 12.29
N GLU A 253 -11.95 -23.65 13.24
CA GLU A 253 -11.62 -22.71 14.30
C GLU A 253 -10.82 -21.49 13.78
N THR A 254 -10.14 -21.65 12.67
CA THR A 254 -9.33 -20.58 12.07
C THR A 254 -9.93 -19.95 10.83
N ARG A 255 -11.19 -20.31 10.52
CA ARG A 255 -11.91 -19.69 9.41
C ARG A 255 -12.10 -18.20 9.67
N HIS A 256 -11.63 -17.39 8.74
CA HIS A 256 -11.68 -15.93 8.82
C HIS A 256 -12.02 -15.32 7.46
N VAL A 257 -12.29 -14.03 7.44
CA VAL A 257 -12.50 -13.28 6.21
C VAL A 257 -11.25 -12.51 5.84
N VAL A 258 -10.97 -12.39 4.55
CA VAL A 258 -10.13 -11.35 3.99
C VAL A 258 -11.03 -10.22 3.51
N SER A 259 -10.61 -8.98 3.74
CA SER A 259 -11.52 -7.85 3.63
C SER A 259 -10.88 -6.58 3.09
N LEU A 260 -11.71 -5.66 2.61
CA LEU A 260 -11.33 -4.36 2.11
C LEU A 260 -11.98 -3.27 2.96
N VAL A 261 -11.21 -2.23 3.26
CA VAL A 261 -11.67 -0.98 3.87
C VAL A 261 -11.50 0.12 2.83
N GLN A 262 -12.56 0.88 2.57
CA GLN A 262 -12.47 2.09 1.77
C GLN A 262 -11.87 3.22 2.60
N CYS A 263 -10.80 3.85 2.11
CA CYS A 263 -10.05 4.86 2.85
C CYS A 263 -10.38 6.29 2.43
N ASN A 264 -10.83 6.49 1.19
CA ASN A 264 -11.15 7.81 0.63
C ASN A 264 -12.58 7.82 0.09
N ASP A 265 -13.48 8.54 0.75
CA ASP A 265 -14.89 8.61 0.36
C ASP A 265 -15.14 9.54 -0.85
N ASP A 266 -14.27 10.52 -1.10
CA ASP A 266 -14.59 11.64 -1.98
C ASP A 266 -13.83 11.69 -3.31
N LYS A 267 -12.78 10.89 -3.52
CA LYS A 267 -11.87 11.12 -4.65
C LYS A 267 -11.96 10.12 -5.80
N ARG A 268 -12.36 8.88 -5.53
CA ARG A 268 -12.44 7.85 -6.58
C ARG A 268 -13.64 6.96 -6.36
N ASN A 269 -14.37 6.71 -7.45
CA ASN A 269 -15.44 5.73 -7.43
C ASN A 269 -14.84 4.31 -7.43
N ILE A 270 -14.58 3.75 -6.25
CA ILE A 270 -14.09 2.37 -6.06
C ILE A 270 -15.24 1.35 -6.01
N TYR A 271 -16.49 1.80 -6.02
CA TYR A 271 -17.67 0.92 -5.99
C TYR A 271 -17.65 -0.15 -7.09
N PRO A 272 -17.31 0.14 -8.35
CA PRO A 272 -17.28 -0.89 -9.40
C PRO A 272 -16.25 -1.98 -9.12
N LEU A 273 -15.10 -1.66 -8.50
CA LEU A 273 -14.11 -2.66 -8.10
C LEU A 273 -14.66 -3.56 -6.99
N ILE A 274 -15.24 -2.95 -5.95
CA ILE A 274 -15.84 -3.72 -4.84
C ILE A 274 -17.00 -4.58 -5.36
N GLU A 275 -17.86 -4.04 -6.20
CA GLU A 275 -18.97 -4.79 -6.80
C GLU A 275 -18.47 -5.97 -7.63
N TYR A 276 -17.46 -5.75 -8.50
CA TYR A 276 -16.82 -6.83 -9.24
C TYR A 276 -16.32 -7.93 -8.31
N LEU A 277 -15.54 -7.58 -7.28
CA LEU A 277 -14.98 -8.55 -6.32
C LEU A 277 -16.07 -9.33 -5.56
N LEU A 278 -17.22 -8.72 -5.32
CA LEU A 278 -18.35 -9.37 -4.63
C LEU A 278 -19.26 -10.19 -5.56
N MET A 279 -19.15 -10.03 -6.86
CA MET A 279 -20.02 -10.66 -7.86
C MET A 279 -19.24 -11.53 -8.85
N ASP A 280 -18.83 -10.98 -9.96
CA ASP A 280 -18.18 -11.74 -11.05
C ASP A 280 -16.78 -12.24 -10.67
N GLY A 281 -16.03 -11.47 -9.90
CA GLY A 281 -14.71 -11.82 -9.40
C GLY A 281 -14.69 -12.98 -8.39
N GLN A 282 -15.85 -13.41 -7.86
CA GLN A 282 -15.91 -14.53 -6.91
C GLN A 282 -15.42 -15.86 -7.52
N LYS A 283 -15.57 -16.04 -8.83
CA LYS A 283 -15.02 -17.18 -9.54
C LYS A 283 -13.49 -17.13 -9.50
N ASP A 284 -12.91 -16.01 -9.88
CA ASP A 284 -11.46 -15.81 -9.95
C ASP A 284 -10.82 -15.95 -8.55
N ILE A 285 -11.50 -15.41 -7.51
CA ILE A 285 -11.13 -15.57 -6.11
C ILE A 285 -11.10 -17.06 -5.71
N GLY A 286 -12.11 -17.84 -6.12
CA GLY A 286 -12.15 -19.28 -5.87
C GLY A 286 -11.02 -20.05 -6.56
N GLU A 287 -10.66 -19.66 -7.79
CA GLU A 287 -9.55 -20.25 -8.55
C GLU A 287 -8.17 -19.97 -7.90
N GLN A 288 -8.06 -18.91 -7.10
CA GLN A 288 -6.87 -18.60 -6.29
C GLN A 288 -6.82 -19.34 -4.95
N GLY A 289 -7.72 -20.30 -4.70
CA GLY A 289 -7.71 -21.13 -3.50
C GLY A 289 -8.45 -20.55 -2.29
N PHE A 290 -9.07 -19.38 -2.42
CA PHE A 290 -9.93 -18.83 -1.38
C PHE A 290 -11.34 -19.41 -1.44
N ILE A 291 -12.08 -19.29 -0.35
CA ILE A 291 -13.47 -19.72 -0.29
C ILE A 291 -14.37 -18.52 -0.62
N PRO A 292 -15.11 -18.55 -1.74
CA PRO A 292 -16.00 -17.47 -2.13
C PRO A 292 -17.08 -17.18 -1.08
N ILE A 293 -17.42 -15.91 -0.91
CA ILE A 293 -18.51 -15.49 -0.01
C ILE A 293 -19.87 -15.91 -0.57
N ARG A 294 -20.03 -15.77 -1.88
CA ARG A 294 -21.24 -16.21 -2.61
C ARG A 294 -20.82 -17.28 -3.60
N PRO A 295 -21.41 -18.49 -3.52
CA PRO A 295 -21.15 -19.50 -4.53
C PRO A 295 -21.63 -18.94 -5.88
N TRP A 296 -20.67 -18.70 -6.79
CA TRP A 296 -21.01 -18.40 -8.17
C TRP A 296 -21.76 -19.62 -8.76
N LYS A 297 -22.96 -19.40 -9.24
CA LYS A 297 -23.67 -20.43 -10.01
C LYS A 297 -23.11 -20.39 -11.42
N LEU A 298 -22.55 -21.50 -11.89
CA LEU A 298 -22.35 -21.74 -13.32
C LEU A 298 -23.72 -21.47 -14.02
N ARG A 299 -23.77 -20.44 -14.83
CA ARG A 299 -24.89 -20.22 -15.76
C ARG A 299 -24.69 -21.06 -17.01
#